data_fc0ca12bb26bf9be6f82caf5287c2a13
#
_entry.id   fc0ca12bb26bf9be6f82caf5287c2a13
#
_cell.length_a   1.000
_cell.length_b   1.000
_cell.length_c   1.000
_cell.angle_alpha   90.00
_cell.angle_beta   90.00
_cell.angle_gamma   90.00
#
_symmetry.space_group_name_H-M   'P 1'
#
loop_
_entity.id
_entity.type
_entity.pdbx_description
1 polymer ?
#
loop_
_entity_poly.entity_id
_entity_poly.type
_entity_poly.pdbx_seq_one_letter_code
_entity_poly.pdbx_strand_id
1 'polypeptide(L)'
;MKTTKKTGWPLILAIVAAAVVLALFLWPRILSAGAAHTDWTHQEAQRFIADYQAESGKTLDEKRVCWDLAYLDLIGIQPTSISGERDGRVVYAHQIDLDNGRQYVEYVDVKMMWHGTAQYHITDNRQADNLMIKYPWGGMKIDGQMFF
;
A
#
# COMPACT_ATOMS: atom_id res chain seq x y z
N MET A 1 54.72 8.93 21.56
CA MET A 1 53.49 8.19 21.97
C MET A 1 52.42 8.32 20.88
N LYS A 2 52.29 7.29 20.07
CA LYS A 2 51.25 7.29 19.01
C LYS A 2 49.95 6.92 19.66
N THR A 3 49.06 7.86 19.89
CA THR A 3 47.66 7.62 20.21
C THR A 3 47.00 7.05 18.99
N THR A 4 46.92 5.73 18.91
CA THR A 4 46.06 5.05 17.97
C THR A 4 44.63 5.42 18.33
N LYS A 5 44.06 6.33 17.58
CA LYS A 5 42.63 6.59 17.58
C LYS A 5 41.92 5.25 17.29
N LYS A 6 41.41 4.62 18.31
CA LYS A 6 40.39 3.56 18.17
C LYS A 6 39.10 4.24 17.70
N THR A 7 39.16 4.79 16.52
CA THR A 7 38.06 5.48 15.91
C THR A 7 37.35 4.49 15.04
N GLY A 8 36.12 4.26 15.33
CA GLY A 8 35.14 4.17 14.30
C GLY A 8 34.40 2.88 14.16
N TRP A 9 34.79 1.74 14.77
CA TRP A 9 33.99 0.52 14.63
C TRP A 9 32.53 0.71 15.10
N PRO A 10 32.25 1.30 16.29
CA PRO A 10 30.88 1.54 16.71
C PRO A 10 30.17 2.60 15.82
N LEU A 11 30.87 3.58 15.33
CA LEU A 11 30.31 4.57 14.41
C LEU A 11 29.98 3.96 13.06
N ILE A 12 30.84 3.10 12.52
CA ILE A 12 30.60 2.37 11.28
C ILE A 12 29.37 1.46 11.43
N LEU A 13 29.28 0.73 12.53
CA LEU A 13 28.14 -0.12 12.83
C LEU A 13 26.83 0.70 12.93
N ALA A 14 26.86 1.86 13.56
CA ALA A 14 25.70 2.74 13.66
C ALA A 14 25.27 3.26 12.29
N ILE A 15 26.20 3.65 11.43
CA ILE A 15 25.91 4.10 10.06
C ILE A 15 25.32 2.97 9.22
N VAL A 16 25.90 1.76 9.30
CA VAL A 16 25.40 0.58 8.59
C VAL A 16 23.99 0.22 9.06
N ALA A 17 23.75 0.21 10.37
CA ALA A 17 22.43 -0.05 10.92
C ALA A 17 21.39 0.98 10.47
N ALA A 18 21.75 2.28 10.49
CA ALA A 18 20.89 3.34 10.00
C ALA A 18 20.58 3.19 8.50
N ALA A 19 21.57 2.84 7.69
CA ALA A 19 21.40 2.61 6.25
C ALA A 19 20.50 1.42 5.97
N VAL A 20 20.63 0.32 6.71
CA VAL A 20 19.76 -0.85 6.60
C VAL A 20 18.32 -0.52 6.97
N VAL A 21 18.11 0.18 8.09
CA VAL A 21 16.78 0.64 8.51
C VAL A 21 16.16 1.53 7.43
N LEU A 22 16.91 2.52 6.94
CA LEU A 22 16.45 3.41 5.87
C LEU A 22 16.10 2.64 4.59
N ALA A 23 16.92 1.68 4.20
CA ALA A 23 16.68 0.83 3.04
C ALA A 23 15.40 0.02 3.20
N LEU A 24 15.14 -0.58 4.36
CA LEU A 24 13.91 -1.33 4.64
C LEU A 24 12.66 -0.44 4.55
N PHE A 25 12.74 0.82 4.97
CA PHE A 25 11.63 1.76 4.88
C PHE A 25 11.41 2.32 3.47
N LEU A 26 12.47 2.52 2.71
CA LEU A 26 12.38 3.08 1.36
C LEU A 26 12.13 2.01 0.30
N TRP A 27 12.48 0.76 0.56
CA TRP A 27 12.39 -0.34 -0.40
C TRP A 27 11.00 -0.51 -1.03
N PRO A 28 9.89 -0.54 -0.25
CA PRO A 28 8.56 -0.65 -0.85
C PRO A 28 8.23 0.51 -1.78
N ARG A 29 8.70 1.71 -1.47
CA ARG A 29 8.51 2.89 -2.32
C ARG A 29 9.31 2.83 -3.61
N ILE A 30 10.53 2.34 -3.54
CA ILE A 30 11.39 2.17 -4.72
C ILE A 30 10.78 1.11 -5.64
N LEU A 31 10.33 0.00 -5.10
CA LEU A 31 9.66 -1.06 -5.86
C LEU A 31 8.35 -0.56 -6.47
N SER A 32 7.53 0.14 -5.70
CA SER A 32 6.27 0.71 -6.20
C SER A 32 6.53 1.76 -7.28
N ALA A 33 7.57 2.58 -7.14
CA ALA A 33 7.95 3.56 -8.15
C ALA A 33 8.32 2.89 -9.48
N GLY A 34 9.12 1.83 -9.43
CA GLY A 34 9.47 1.07 -10.63
C GLY A 34 8.26 0.41 -11.27
N ALA A 35 7.41 -0.23 -10.47
CA ALA A 35 6.19 -0.88 -10.93
C ALA A 35 5.15 0.11 -11.46
N ALA A 36 5.04 1.31 -10.88
CA ALA A 36 4.11 2.34 -11.31
C ALA A 36 4.41 2.90 -12.72
N HIS A 37 5.60 2.66 -13.23
CA HIS A 37 6.01 3.11 -14.57
C HIS A 37 5.97 2.01 -15.63
N THR A 38 5.40 0.84 -15.32
CA THR A 38 5.22 -0.24 -16.28
C THR A 38 4.02 0.02 -17.19
N ASP A 39 4.08 -0.47 -18.42
CA ASP A 39 2.96 -0.37 -19.37
C ASP A 39 1.70 -1.04 -18.84
N TRP A 40 1.86 -2.16 -18.13
CA TRP A 40 0.75 -2.87 -17.48
C TRP A 40 0.06 -1.99 -16.45
N THR A 41 0.80 -1.31 -15.59
CA THR A 41 0.21 -0.44 -14.55
C THR A 41 -0.54 0.74 -15.18
N HIS A 42 0.00 1.32 -16.23
CA HIS A 42 -0.68 2.39 -16.97
C HIS A 42 -1.98 1.92 -17.62
N GLN A 43 -1.98 0.77 -18.26
CA GLN A 43 -3.18 0.19 -18.88
C GLN A 43 -4.26 -0.10 -17.85
N GLU A 44 -3.89 -0.73 -16.73
CA GLU A 44 -4.81 -1.01 -15.62
C GLU A 44 -5.37 0.29 -15.01
N ALA A 45 -4.51 1.26 -14.76
CA ALA A 45 -4.95 2.56 -14.22
C ALA A 45 -5.94 3.25 -15.14
N GLN A 46 -5.67 3.28 -16.44
CA GLN A 46 -6.56 3.87 -17.44
C GLN A 46 -7.92 3.15 -17.47
N ARG A 47 -7.92 1.81 -17.40
CA ARG A 47 -9.14 1.02 -17.33
C ARG A 47 -9.96 1.34 -16.08
N PHE A 48 -9.35 1.33 -14.92
CA PHE A 48 -10.03 1.65 -13.65
C PHE A 48 -10.60 3.07 -13.64
N ILE A 49 -9.84 4.04 -14.15
CA ILE A 49 -10.28 5.44 -14.24
C ILE A 49 -11.45 5.58 -15.22
N ALA A 50 -11.39 4.93 -16.37
CA ALA A 50 -12.46 4.97 -17.37
C ALA A 50 -13.76 4.37 -16.82
N ASP A 51 -13.69 3.23 -16.14
CA ASP A 51 -14.85 2.59 -15.52
C ASP A 51 -15.45 3.48 -14.43
N TYR A 52 -14.60 4.04 -13.56
CA TYR A 52 -15.04 4.94 -12.51
C TYR A 52 -15.66 6.24 -13.07
N GLN A 53 -15.08 6.79 -14.13
CA GLN A 53 -15.62 7.97 -14.80
C GLN A 53 -16.97 7.70 -15.44
N ALA A 54 -17.15 6.51 -16.03
CA ALA A 54 -18.43 6.12 -16.62
C ALA A 54 -19.55 6.01 -15.57
N GLU A 55 -19.22 5.54 -14.36
CA GLU A 55 -20.18 5.36 -13.27
C GLU A 55 -20.43 6.65 -12.47
N SER A 56 -19.37 7.39 -12.15
CA SER A 56 -19.45 8.54 -11.23
C SER A 56 -19.45 9.91 -11.91
N GLY A 57 -19.04 9.99 -13.17
CA GLY A 57 -18.81 11.25 -13.88
C GLY A 57 -17.55 12.00 -13.43
N LYS A 58 -16.75 11.41 -12.54
CA LYS A 58 -15.52 12.02 -12.00
C LYS A 58 -14.29 11.36 -12.61
N THR A 59 -13.27 12.16 -12.84
CA THR A 59 -11.95 11.68 -13.26
C THR A 59 -10.97 11.71 -12.11
N LEU A 60 -9.96 10.85 -12.19
CA LEU A 60 -8.90 10.72 -11.19
C LEU A 60 -7.52 10.96 -11.83
N ASP A 61 -6.55 11.32 -11.02
CA ASP A 61 -5.17 11.46 -11.46
C ASP A 61 -4.56 10.08 -11.76
N GLU A 62 -4.23 9.84 -13.03
CA GLU A 62 -3.65 8.57 -13.49
C GLU A 62 -2.37 8.21 -12.74
N LYS A 63 -1.50 9.19 -12.53
CA LYS A 63 -0.23 8.97 -11.83
C LYS A 63 -0.45 8.42 -10.42
N ARG A 64 -1.43 8.94 -9.73
CA ARG A 64 -1.79 8.48 -8.40
C ARG A 64 -2.34 7.06 -8.43
N VAL A 65 -3.24 6.77 -9.35
CA VAL A 65 -3.81 5.42 -9.49
C VAL A 65 -2.74 4.41 -9.85
N CYS A 66 -1.79 4.75 -10.73
CA CYS A 66 -0.63 3.91 -11.02
C CYS A 66 0.18 3.58 -9.77
N TRP A 67 0.45 4.56 -8.91
CA TRP A 67 1.17 4.36 -7.67
C TRP A 67 0.41 3.46 -6.70
N ASP A 68 -0.88 3.69 -6.54
CA ASP A 68 -1.72 2.90 -5.65
C ASP A 68 -1.79 1.44 -6.13
N LEU A 69 -2.03 1.21 -7.43
CA LEU A 69 -2.10 -0.14 -7.99
C LEU A 69 -0.77 -0.89 -7.87
N ALA A 70 0.35 -0.21 -8.14
CA ALA A 70 1.67 -0.80 -7.99
C ALA A 70 1.95 -1.19 -6.53
N TYR A 71 1.54 -0.37 -5.59
CA TYR A 71 1.70 -0.66 -4.17
C TYR A 71 0.79 -1.79 -3.71
N LEU A 72 -0.47 -1.81 -4.13
CA LEU A 72 -1.41 -2.89 -3.82
C LEU A 72 -0.94 -4.23 -4.39
N ASP A 73 -0.43 -4.25 -5.60
CA ASP A 73 0.16 -5.45 -6.20
C ASP A 73 1.37 -5.96 -5.39
N LEU A 74 2.23 -5.05 -4.96
CA LEU A 74 3.39 -5.38 -4.11
C LEU A 74 3.00 -6.10 -2.81
N ILE A 75 1.88 -5.72 -2.21
CA ILE A 75 1.38 -6.34 -0.97
C ILE A 75 0.38 -7.48 -1.21
N GLY A 76 0.20 -7.88 -2.47
CA GLY A 76 -0.63 -9.02 -2.87
C GLY A 76 -2.13 -8.75 -2.91
N ILE A 77 -2.53 -7.49 -3.11
CA ILE A 77 -3.93 -7.11 -3.25
C ILE A 77 -4.21 -6.74 -4.69
N GLN A 78 -5.18 -7.37 -5.28
CA GLN A 78 -5.64 -7.09 -6.65
C GLN A 78 -7.06 -6.50 -6.58
N PRO A 79 -7.20 -5.18 -6.66
CA PRO A 79 -8.52 -4.56 -6.66
C PRO A 79 -9.28 -4.89 -7.93
N THR A 80 -10.60 -4.89 -7.83
CA THR A 80 -11.50 -5.15 -8.97
C THR A 80 -12.07 -3.87 -9.56
N SER A 81 -12.19 -2.82 -8.76
CA SER A 81 -12.74 -1.52 -9.19
C SER A 81 -12.32 -0.39 -8.25
N ILE A 82 -12.57 0.84 -8.68
CA ILE A 82 -12.52 2.02 -7.82
C ILE A 82 -13.92 2.25 -7.27
N SER A 83 -14.03 2.30 -5.94
CA SER A 83 -15.29 2.53 -5.23
C SER A 83 -15.60 4.03 -5.06
N GLY A 84 -14.58 4.86 -4.90
CA GLY A 84 -14.74 6.27 -4.65
C GLY A 84 -13.51 6.94 -4.10
N GLU A 85 -13.72 8.02 -3.37
CA GLU A 85 -12.67 8.76 -2.68
C GLU A 85 -13.06 8.95 -1.20
N ARG A 86 -12.10 8.82 -0.32
CA ARG A 86 -12.26 9.08 1.13
C ARG A 86 -11.03 9.84 1.63
N ASP A 87 -11.24 10.97 2.29
CA ASP A 87 -10.17 11.79 2.87
C ASP A 87 -9.04 12.12 1.86
N GLY A 88 -9.42 12.42 0.62
CA GLY A 88 -8.50 12.74 -0.47
C GLY A 88 -7.72 11.53 -1.00
N ARG A 89 -8.09 10.31 -0.64
CA ARG A 89 -7.52 9.06 -1.16
C ARG A 89 -8.50 8.31 -2.03
N VAL A 90 -7.99 7.61 -3.03
CA VAL A 90 -8.79 6.72 -3.86
C VAL A 90 -9.07 5.44 -3.09
N VAL A 91 -10.32 5.04 -3.04
CA VAL A 91 -10.77 3.81 -2.40
C VAL A 91 -11.01 2.76 -3.47
N TYR A 92 -10.33 1.64 -3.33
CA TYR A 92 -10.44 0.49 -4.23
C TYR A 92 -11.32 -0.59 -3.59
N ALA A 93 -12.13 -1.22 -4.40
CA ALA A 93 -12.89 -2.38 -4.00
C ALA A 93 -12.15 -3.66 -4.39
N HIS A 94 -12.04 -4.59 -3.46
CA HIS A 94 -11.51 -5.92 -3.67
C HIS A 94 -12.58 -6.94 -3.30
N GLN A 95 -13.04 -7.70 -4.27
CA GLN A 95 -14.04 -8.75 -4.05
C GLN A 95 -13.34 -10.05 -3.68
N ILE A 96 -13.75 -10.63 -2.58
CA ILE A 96 -13.28 -11.92 -2.12
C ILE A 96 -14.45 -12.91 -2.20
N ASP A 97 -14.27 -13.97 -2.97
CA ASP A 97 -15.21 -15.08 -3.05
C ASP A 97 -14.79 -16.14 -2.04
N LEU A 98 -15.69 -16.52 -1.17
CA LEU A 98 -15.48 -17.63 -0.24
C LEU A 98 -16.06 -18.93 -0.79
N ASP A 99 -15.44 -20.05 -0.38
CA ASP A 99 -15.84 -21.41 -0.80
C ASP A 99 -17.30 -21.77 -0.48
N ASN A 100 -17.94 -21.02 0.41
CA ASN A 100 -19.33 -21.21 0.80
C ASN A 100 -20.35 -20.38 0.00
N GLY A 101 -19.93 -19.76 -1.08
CA GLY A 101 -20.75 -18.89 -1.91
C GLY A 101 -21.02 -17.50 -1.34
N ARG A 102 -20.37 -17.15 -0.23
CA ARG A 102 -20.41 -15.79 0.32
C ARG A 102 -19.40 -14.92 -0.38
N GLN A 103 -19.82 -13.71 -0.70
CA GLN A 103 -18.95 -12.68 -1.27
C GLN A 103 -18.73 -11.58 -0.24
N TYR A 104 -17.48 -11.21 -0.05
CA TYR A 104 -17.10 -10.06 0.74
C TYR A 104 -16.46 -9.02 -0.17
N VAL A 105 -16.72 -7.77 0.12
CA VAL A 105 -16.03 -6.66 -0.54
C VAL A 105 -15.18 -5.97 0.51
N GLU A 106 -13.89 -5.99 0.29
CA GLU A 106 -12.94 -5.19 1.07
C GLU A 106 -12.73 -3.86 0.37
N TYR A 107 -12.77 -2.79 1.14
CA TYR A 107 -12.43 -1.47 0.66
C TYR A 107 -11.04 -1.11 1.15
N VAL A 108 -10.18 -0.76 0.22
CA VAL A 108 -8.76 -0.48 0.48
C VAL A 108 -8.41 0.90 -0.01
N ASP A 109 -7.82 1.71 0.85
CA ASP A 109 -7.14 2.93 0.44
C ASP A 109 -5.64 2.85 0.76
N VAL A 110 -4.83 3.45 -0.11
CA VAL A 110 -3.39 3.49 0.08
C VAL A 110 -3.01 4.82 0.72
N LYS A 111 -2.47 4.74 1.93
CA LYS A 111 -1.89 5.89 2.60
C LYS A 111 -0.39 5.87 2.38
N MET A 112 0.08 6.71 1.47
CA MET A 112 1.50 6.86 1.19
C MET A 112 2.17 7.67 2.30
N MET A 113 2.30 7.05 3.45
CA MET A 113 3.22 7.52 4.49
C MET A 113 4.65 7.18 4.07
N TRP A 114 5.61 7.69 4.79
CA TRP A 114 7.03 7.39 4.54
C TRP A 114 7.39 5.89 4.61
N HIS A 115 6.58 5.07 5.27
CA HIS A 115 6.71 3.61 5.34
C HIS A 115 5.67 2.85 4.48
N GLY A 116 4.75 3.55 3.81
CA GLY A 116 3.68 2.94 3.03
C GLY A 116 2.72 2.10 3.89
N THR A 117 1.44 2.34 3.77
CA THR A 117 0.42 1.49 4.41
C THR A 117 -0.78 1.35 3.50
N ALA A 118 -1.35 0.16 3.44
CA ALA A 118 -2.68 -0.04 2.91
C ALA A 118 -3.65 -0.17 4.08
N GLN A 119 -4.70 0.61 4.05
CA GLN A 119 -5.77 0.55 5.05
C GLN A 119 -6.95 -0.19 4.45
N TYR A 120 -7.41 -1.17 5.17
CA TYR A 120 -8.56 -1.96 4.79
C TYR A 120 -9.76 -1.58 5.62
N HIS A 121 -10.88 -1.38 4.95
CA HIS A 121 -12.18 -1.36 5.57
C HIS A 121 -12.91 -2.62 5.12
N ILE A 122 -12.98 -3.62 5.96
CA ILE A 122 -13.76 -4.80 5.69
C ILE A 122 -15.20 -4.48 6.02
N THR A 123 -16.05 -4.39 5.02
CA THR A 123 -17.49 -4.32 5.24
C THR A 123 -18.09 -5.67 4.91
N ASP A 124 -18.53 -6.38 5.92
CA ASP A 124 -19.62 -7.32 5.75
C ASP A 124 -20.86 -6.48 5.49
N ASN A 125 -21.45 -6.55 4.36
CA ASN A 125 -22.68 -5.91 3.82
C ASN A 125 -23.62 -5.16 4.81
N ARG A 126 -23.30 -5.07 6.07
CA ARG A 126 -24.04 -4.49 7.19
C ARG A 126 -23.19 -3.95 8.33
N GLN A 127 -22.40 -2.91 8.15
CA GLN A 127 -22.00 -2.04 9.26
C GLN A 127 -20.88 -2.46 10.22
N ALA A 128 -19.90 -3.19 9.87
CA ALA A 128 -18.71 -3.29 10.73
C ALA A 128 -17.48 -2.80 9.98
N ASP A 129 -17.11 -1.57 10.21
CA ASP A 129 -15.84 -1.03 9.75
C ASP A 129 -14.69 -1.54 10.64
N ASN A 130 -14.31 -2.78 10.47
CA ASN A 130 -13.06 -3.25 11.06
C ASN A 130 -11.90 -2.64 10.27
N LEU A 131 -11.19 -1.73 10.90
CA LEU A 131 -10.01 -1.14 10.28
C LEU A 131 -8.82 -2.09 10.40
N MET A 132 -8.42 -2.66 9.28
CA MET A 132 -7.19 -3.42 9.17
C MET A 132 -6.12 -2.59 8.45
N ILE A 133 -4.94 -2.51 9.02
CA ILE A 133 -3.78 -1.87 8.40
C ILE A 133 -2.74 -2.96 8.13
N LYS A 134 -2.36 -3.12 6.87
CA LYS A 134 -1.31 -4.05 6.47
C LYS A 134 -0.02 -3.28 6.18
N TYR A 135 1.06 -3.76 6.73
CA TYR A 135 2.37 -3.18 6.53
C TYR A 135 3.20 -4.00 5.52
N PRO A 136 4.09 -3.39 4.75
CA PRO A 136 4.88 -4.08 3.73
C PRO A 136 5.86 -5.11 4.31
N TRP A 137 6.20 -5.01 5.59
CA TRP A 137 7.07 -5.96 6.30
C TRP A 137 6.32 -7.17 6.89
N GLY A 138 5.04 -7.35 6.55
CA GLY A 138 4.24 -8.52 6.93
C GLY A 138 3.41 -8.37 8.19
N GLY A 139 3.62 -7.34 9.00
CA GLY A 139 2.78 -7.04 10.14
C GLY A 139 1.40 -6.51 9.72
N MET A 140 0.40 -6.78 10.54
CA MET A 140 -0.92 -6.18 10.38
C MET A 140 -1.46 -5.64 11.70
N LYS A 141 -2.25 -4.60 11.63
CA LYS A 141 -2.94 -4.00 12.76
C LYS A 141 -4.44 -4.10 12.51
N ILE A 142 -5.17 -4.73 13.43
CA ILE A 142 -6.63 -4.86 13.36
C ILE A 142 -7.20 -4.21 14.61
N ASP A 143 -8.11 -3.26 14.44
CA ASP A 143 -8.76 -2.53 15.55
C ASP A 143 -7.78 -2.03 16.64
N GLY A 144 -6.61 -1.58 16.21
CA GLY A 144 -5.58 -1.08 17.11
C GLY A 144 -4.61 -2.14 17.68
N GLN A 145 -4.85 -3.43 17.49
CA GLN A 145 -3.95 -4.50 17.93
C GLN A 145 -3.02 -4.95 16.81
N MET A 146 -1.73 -5.12 17.13
CA MET A 146 -0.71 -5.59 16.20
C MET A 146 -0.65 -7.12 16.17
N PHE A 147 -0.57 -7.67 14.96
CA PHE A 147 -0.35 -9.08 14.68
C PHE A 147 0.87 -9.22 13.78
N PHE A 148 1.72 -10.17 14.06
CA PHE A 148 2.94 -10.46 13.33
C PHE A 148 2.87 -11.82 12.67
#